data_ee2faee13a5ee8abf25ae9dcc3b6b573
#
_entry.id   ee2faee13a5ee8abf25ae9dcc3b6b573
#
_cell.length_a   1.000
_cell.length_b   1.000
_cell.length_c   1.000
_cell.angle_alpha   90.00
_cell.angle_beta   90.00
_cell.angle_gamma   90.00
#
_symmetry.space_group_name_H-M   'P 1'
#
loop_
_entity.id
_entity.type
_entity.pdbx_description
1 polymer ?
#
loop_
_entity_poly.entity_id
_entity_poly.type
_entity_poly.pdbx_seq_one_letter_code
_entity_poly.pdbx_strand_id
1 'polypeptide(L)'
;MLAAVSSIWKPIIGLLDWMNGGIGNFGWTVVVFSIMLRLLILPLDIWQKLSMRKQKAKMDALRPQMEKLQKQYANRPDILRQKQYELQKGSMNIFTSCLPMIFTLVIFTIVFQGFREYIVNYNQTIVTNLYNNVYLQFFKDNAEAISQACGVQVMNGEEFAAGFIPSYNYIVRSGLVDSLNNTLVNGYRPEGWLWVENVFMSDTWANVIPSASDFTSTKIGGIGAEMPTLLGVSYDQLMSPIINNYNKTNFWNIGRWNGYFILPILSIATSFISTFLQQKMMPMQVTGDAAQQKQQRVMNKIMTYLMPLVLGFFAIMYSAAFAIYYFVSNLMTTTTSIIFNVIMRSADKKKQNEQGPIIIQQPAEKKRKNK
;
A
#
# COMPACT_ATOMS: atom_id res chain seq x y z
N MET A 1 7.71 -9.31 -23.12
CA MET A 1 7.72 -8.15 -22.22
C MET A 1 7.07 -8.46 -20.86
N LEU A 2 5.92 -9.14 -20.77
CA LEU A 2 5.27 -9.54 -19.52
C LEU A 2 6.13 -10.47 -18.64
N ALA A 3 6.84 -11.44 -19.20
CA ALA A 3 7.72 -12.33 -18.47
C ALA A 3 8.94 -11.65 -17.81
N ALA A 4 9.42 -10.54 -18.37
CA ALA A 4 10.52 -9.76 -17.77
C ALA A 4 10.03 -8.85 -16.61
N VAL A 5 8.77 -8.41 -16.65
CA VAL A 5 8.16 -7.61 -15.58
C VAL A 5 7.87 -8.47 -14.36
N SER A 6 7.43 -9.72 -14.55
CA SER A 6 7.20 -10.68 -13.45
C SER A 6 8.46 -11.00 -12.65
N SER A 7 9.66 -10.83 -13.23
CA SER A 7 10.93 -11.09 -12.54
C SER A 7 11.29 -10.04 -11.49
N ILE A 8 10.78 -8.81 -11.61
CA ILE A 8 11.08 -7.70 -10.66
C ILE A 8 10.39 -7.92 -9.31
N TRP A 9 9.23 -8.57 -9.30
CA TRP A 9 8.42 -8.78 -8.09
C TRP A 9 8.79 -10.06 -7.34
N LYS A 10 9.46 -11.01 -8.00
CA LYS A 10 9.90 -12.28 -7.40
C LYS A 10 10.65 -12.13 -6.07
N PRO A 11 11.60 -11.18 -5.89
CA PRO A 11 12.29 -11.01 -4.62
C PRO A 11 11.33 -10.60 -3.48
N ILE A 12 10.31 -9.77 -3.78
CA ILE A 12 9.33 -9.35 -2.76
C ILE A 12 8.43 -10.52 -2.39
N ILE A 13 7.96 -11.27 -3.37
CA ILE A 13 7.13 -12.47 -3.16
C ILE A 13 7.91 -13.50 -2.33
N GLY A 14 9.14 -13.84 -2.73
CA GLY A 14 9.98 -14.78 -2.01
C GLY A 14 10.30 -14.32 -0.58
N LEU A 15 10.48 -13.02 -0.35
CA LEU A 15 10.66 -12.47 0.98
C LEU A 15 9.39 -12.59 1.82
N LEU A 16 8.22 -12.29 1.26
CA LEU A 16 6.93 -12.42 1.94
C LEU A 16 6.65 -13.89 2.29
N ASP A 17 6.90 -14.84 1.36
CA ASP A 17 6.75 -16.27 1.60
C ASP A 17 7.67 -16.76 2.73
N TRP A 18 8.95 -16.37 2.68
CA TRP A 18 9.92 -16.74 3.71
C TRP A 18 9.50 -16.18 5.09
N MET A 19 9.08 -14.92 5.15
CA MET A 19 8.61 -14.31 6.39
C MET A 19 7.32 -14.96 6.88
N ASN A 20 6.37 -15.24 5.99
CA ASN A 20 5.10 -15.87 6.34
C ASN A 20 5.30 -17.30 6.86
N GLY A 21 6.25 -18.04 6.29
CA GLY A 21 6.63 -19.35 6.77
C GLY A 21 7.18 -19.34 8.20
N GLY A 22 7.83 -18.26 8.64
CA GLY A 22 8.34 -18.09 10.00
C GLY A 22 7.30 -17.52 10.98
N ILE A 23 6.44 -16.60 10.53
CA ILE A 23 5.46 -15.90 11.38
C ILE A 23 4.16 -16.69 11.51
N GLY A 24 3.76 -17.40 10.44
CA GLY A 24 2.56 -18.24 10.44
C GLY A 24 1.23 -17.47 10.31
N ASN A 25 1.27 -16.16 10.09
CA ASN A 25 0.08 -15.33 9.83
C ASN A 25 0.44 -14.15 8.92
N PHE A 26 -0.27 -14.05 7.79
CA PHE A 26 0.07 -13.09 6.76
C PHE A 26 -0.15 -11.62 7.19
N GLY A 27 -1.16 -11.33 7.99
CA GLY A 27 -1.39 -9.98 8.51
C GLY A 27 -0.21 -9.47 9.34
N TRP A 28 0.32 -10.29 10.24
CA TRP A 28 1.53 -9.95 11.00
C TRP A 28 2.79 -9.93 10.12
N THR A 29 2.86 -10.79 9.11
CA THR A 29 3.93 -10.74 8.11
C THR A 29 3.97 -9.39 7.41
N VAL A 30 2.82 -8.86 7.01
CA VAL A 30 2.72 -7.53 6.39
C VAL A 30 3.15 -6.41 7.35
N VAL A 31 2.80 -6.50 8.64
CA VAL A 31 3.25 -5.53 9.66
C VAL A 31 4.77 -5.52 9.75
N VAL A 32 5.39 -6.70 9.94
CA VAL A 32 6.85 -6.82 10.07
C VAL A 32 7.56 -6.39 8.78
N PHE A 33 7.07 -6.82 7.62
CA PHE A 33 7.57 -6.40 6.32
C PHE A 33 7.52 -4.87 6.15
N SER A 34 6.43 -4.24 6.56
CA SER A 34 6.26 -2.78 6.46
C SER A 34 7.29 -2.03 7.32
N ILE A 35 7.52 -2.50 8.54
CA ILE A 35 8.52 -1.93 9.44
C ILE A 35 9.92 -2.12 8.85
N MET A 36 10.25 -3.33 8.41
CA MET A 36 11.56 -3.65 7.81
C MET A 36 11.83 -2.78 6.58
N LEU A 37 10.86 -2.65 5.68
CA LEU A 37 10.98 -1.81 4.49
C LEU A 37 11.21 -0.34 4.86
N ARG A 38 10.52 0.17 5.88
CA ARG A 38 10.70 1.55 6.36
C ARG A 38 12.06 1.77 6.99
N LEU A 39 12.58 0.80 7.74
CA LEU A 39 13.94 0.87 8.28
C LEU A 39 14.99 0.86 7.18
N LEU A 40 14.78 0.05 6.13
CA LEU A 40 15.67 0.03 4.95
C LEU A 40 15.71 1.39 4.22
N ILE A 41 14.56 2.06 4.12
CA ILE A 41 14.43 3.36 3.42
C ILE A 41 14.84 4.53 4.33
N LEU A 42 14.91 4.34 5.64
CA LEU A 42 15.16 5.38 6.63
C LEU A 42 16.41 6.25 6.33
N PRO A 43 17.58 5.72 5.93
CA PRO A 43 18.74 6.55 5.58
C PRO A 43 18.43 7.53 4.45
N LEU A 44 17.68 7.09 3.45
CA LEU A 44 17.28 7.93 2.33
C LEU A 44 16.26 9.01 2.75
N ASP A 45 15.30 8.66 3.61
CA ASP A 45 14.33 9.60 4.19
C ASP A 45 15.05 10.71 4.99
N ILE A 46 16.04 10.34 5.78
CA ILE A 46 16.86 11.30 6.54
C ILE A 46 17.64 12.21 5.59
N TRP A 47 18.30 11.66 4.59
CA TRP A 47 19.04 12.43 3.59
C TRP A 47 18.14 13.43 2.85
N GLN A 48 16.94 13.01 2.44
CA GLN A 48 15.95 13.88 1.80
C GLN A 48 15.54 15.03 2.73
N LYS A 49 15.20 14.74 4.00
CA LYS A 49 14.82 15.74 5.00
C LYS A 49 15.95 16.75 5.26
N LEU A 50 17.19 16.29 5.33
CA LEU A 50 18.37 17.18 5.47
C LEU A 50 18.56 18.05 4.23
N SER A 51 18.39 17.49 3.03
CA SER A 51 18.49 18.23 1.76
C SER A 51 17.40 19.31 1.66
N MET A 52 16.15 18.98 1.96
CA MET A 52 15.04 19.93 1.99
C MET A 52 15.28 21.05 3.01
N ARG A 53 15.84 20.74 4.16
CA ARG A 53 16.17 21.72 5.19
C ARG A 53 17.28 22.68 4.73
N LYS A 54 18.34 22.18 4.09
CA LYS A 54 19.41 23.01 3.49
C LYS A 54 18.83 23.92 2.39
N GLN A 55 17.94 23.40 1.56
CA GLN A 55 17.29 24.17 0.52
C GLN A 55 16.41 25.28 1.12
N LYS A 56 15.63 24.96 2.18
CA LYS A 56 14.84 25.96 2.91
C LYS A 56 15.72 27.08 3.46
N ALA A 57 16.80 26.76 4.13
CA ALA A 57 17.70 27.76 4.68
C ALA A 57 18.28 28.71 3.59
N LYS A 58 18.64 28.19 2.42
CA LYS A 58 19.06 28.98 1.27
C LYS A 58 17.94 29.91 0.77
N MET A 59 16.71 29.39 0.67
CA MET A 59 15.57 30.17 0.23
C MET A 59 15.18 31.27 1.23
N ASP A 60 15.24 30.97 2.54
CA ASP A 60 14.98 31.98 3.60
C ASP A 60 16.04 33.12 3.55
N ALA A 61 17.30 32.81 3.24
CA ALA A 61 18.35 33.82 3.04
C ALA A 61 18.12 34.70 1.80
N LEU A 62 17.53 34.15 0.72
CA LEU A 62 17.21 34.89 -0.49
C LEU A 62 15.90 35.71 -0.41
N ARG A 63 15.05 35.41 0.56
CA ARG A 63 13.73 36.05 0.70
C ARG A 63 13.76 37.59 0.72
N PRO A 64 14.64 38.26 1.50
CA PRO A 64 14.68 39.73 1.50
C PRO A 64 15.09 40.30 0.14
N GLN A 65 15.92 39.59 -0.64
CA GLN A 65 16.29 40.02 -1.99
C GLN A 65 15.12 39.84 -2.95
N MET A 66 14.37 38.74 -2.83
CA MET A 66 13.17 38.49 -3.61
C MET A 66 12.09 39.54 -3.37
N GLU A 67 11.85 39.93 -2.11
CA GLU A 67 10.90 40.99 -1.74
C GLU A 67 11.30 42.35 -2.30
N LYS A 68 12.60 42.69 -2.32
CA LYS A 68 13.11 43.91 -2.96
C LYS A 68 12.86 43.91 -4.46
N LEU A 69 13.16 42.79 -5.14
CA LEU A 69 12.90 42.63 -6.59
C LEU A 69 11.41 42.76 -6.90
N GLN A 70 10.53 42.18 -6.10
CA GLN A 70 9.08 42.29 -6.29
C GLN A 70 8.60 43.75 -6.20
N LYS A 71 9.12 44.50 -5.24
CA LYS A 71 8.77 45.93 -5.10
C LYS A 71 9.36 46.76 -6.26
N GLN A 72 10.57 46.47 -6.68
CA GLN A 72 11.30 47.25 -7.70
C GLN A 72 10.73 47.05 -9.11
N TYR A 73 10.28 45.83 -9.41
CA TYR A 73 9.78 45.47 -10.75
C TYR A 73 8.28 45.10 -10.75
N ALA A 74 7.48 45.65 -9.81
CA ALA A 74 6.05 45.35 -9.69
C ALA A 74 5.26 45.58 -11.00
N ASN A 75 5.64 46.60 -11.78
CA ASN A 75 4.99 46.96 -13.05
C ASN A 75 5.61 46.31 -14.29
N ARG A 76 6.63 45.46 -14.13
CA ARG A 76 7.33 44.79 -15.22
C ARG A 76 7.49 43.29 -14.93
N PRO A 77 6.41 42.49 -15.11
CA PRO A 77 6.40 41.08 -14.70
C PRO A 77 7.44 40.23 -15.45
N ASP A 78 7.77 40.56 -16.70
CA ASP A 78 8.74 39.80 -17.48
C ASP A 78 10.18 39.96 -16.95
N ILE A 79 10.58 41.19 -16.62
CA ILE A 79 11.88 41.47 -16.03
C ILE A 79 11.95 40.89 -14.61
N LEU A 80 10.86 40.95 -13.86
CA LEU A 80 10.76 40.36 -12.54
C LEU A 80 11.03 38.85 -12.59
N ARG A 81 10.39 38.14 -13.52
CA ARG A 81 10.59 36.71 -13.71
C ARG A 81 12.04 36.36 -14.04
N GLN A 82 12.64 37.10 -14.99
CA GLN A 82 14.00 36.88 -15.38
C GLN A 82 14.98 37.08 -14.20
N LYS A 83 14.84 38.16 -13.46
CA LYS A 83 15.69 38.46 -12.29
C LYS A 83 15.47 37.49 -11.14
N GLN A 84 14.25 37.04 -10.90
CA GLN A 84 13.93 35.99 -9.93
C GLN A 84 14.55 34.65 -10.34
N TYR A 85 14.48 34.28 -11.63
CA TYR A 85 15.11 33.07 -12.14
C TYR A 85 16.63 33.12 -11.99
N GLU A 86 17.29 34.25 -12.35
CA GLU A 86 18.72 34.45 -12.15
C GLU A 86 19.11 34.28 -10.69
N LEU A 87 18.36 34.87 -9.76
CA LEU A 87 18.61 34.76 -8.33
C LEU A 87 18.42 33.35 -7.78
N GLN A 88 17.47 32.58 -8.33
CA GLN A 88 17.15 31.23 -7.91
C GLN A 88 17.99 30.15 -8.61
N LYS A 89 18.58 30.45 -9.77
CA LYS A 89 19.34 29.50 -10.60
C LYS A 89 20.43 28.73 -9.86
N GLY A 90 21.02 29.33 -8.80
CA GLY A 90 22.02 28.69 -7.94
C GLY A 90 21.46 27.99 -6.69
N SER A 91 20.17 28.16 -6.38
CA SER A 91 19.58 27.72 -5.12
C SER A 91 18.43 26.72 -5.28
N MET A 92 17.77 26.71 -6.43
CA MET A 92 16.68 25.77 -6.74
C MET A 92 17.13 24.73 -7.76
N ASN A 93 17.34 23.52 -7.29
CA ASN A 93 17.40 22.36 -8.14
C ASN A 93 15.95 21.78 -8.18
N ILE A 94 15.22 21.98 -9.27
CA ILE A 94 13.84 21.51 -9.46
C ILE A 94 13.75 20.00 -9.19
N PHE A 95 14.78 19.25 -9.59
CA PHE A 95 14.89 17.81 -9.31
C PHE A 95 14.88 17.48 -7.81
N THR A 96 15.52 18.29 -6.97
CA THR A 96 15.58 18.03 -5.52
C THR A 96 14.22 18.26 -4.85
N SER A 97 13.33 19.06 -5.45
CA SER A 97 12.02 19.38 -4.91
C SER A 97 10.97 18.30 -5.21
N CYS A 98 11.00 17.68 -6.40
CA CYS A 98 10.05 16.63 -6.79
C CYS A 98 10.59 15.20 -6.58
N LEU A 99 11.89 15.04 -6.42
CA LEU A 99 12.56 13.73 -6.23
C LEU A 99 11.95 12.90 -5.09
N PRO A 100 11.66 13.46 -3.91
CA PRO A 100 11.04 12.70 -2.82
C PRO A 100 9.66 12.13 -3.20
N MET A 101 8.87 12.89 -3.94
CA MET A 101 7.55 12.47 -4.40
C MET A 101 7.65 11.32 -5.41
N ILE A 102 8.53 11.45 -6.41
CA ILE A 102 8.76 10.42 -7.42
C ILE A 102 9.24 9.13 -6.75
N PHE A 103 10.18 9.24 -5.82
CA PHE A 103 10.72 8.10 -5.08
C PHE A 103 9.65 7.38 -4.25
N THR A 104 8.80 8.14 -3.54
CA THR A 104 7.68 7.57 -2.78
C THR A 104 6.68 6.87 -3.71
N LEU A 105 6.40 7.44 -4.88
CA LEU A 105 5.51 6.83 -5.88
C LEU A 105 6.11 5.53 -6.43
N VAL A 106 7.40 5.51 -6.74
CA VAL A 106 8.09 4.31 -7.24
C VAL A 106 8.05 3.19 -6.20
N ILE A 107 8.40 3.47 -4.94
CA ILE A 107 8.33 2.47 -3.86
C ILE A 107 6.90 1.97 -3.68
N PHE A 108 5.93 2.89 -3.64
CA PHE A 108 4.52 2.53 -3.55
C PHE A 108 4.12 1.57 -4.67
N THR A 109 4.47 1.88 -5.92
CA THR A 109 4.13 1.04 -7.07
C THR A 109 4.79 -0.34 -6.96
N ILE A 110 6.06 -0.39 -6.56
CA ILE A 110 6.79 -1.64 -6.37
C ILE A 110 6.11 -2.53 -5.32
N VAL A 111 5.84 -1.98 -4.15
CA VAL A 111 5.23 -2.72 -3.05
C VAL A 111 3.80 -3.13 -3.39
N PHE A 112 3.02 -2.23 -3.97
CA PHE A 112 1.65 -2.49 -4.39
C PHE A 112 1.56 -3.66 -5.39
N GLN A 113 2.42 -3.66 -6.41
CA GLN A 113 2.46 -4.76 -7.38
C GLN A 113 2.95 -6.06 -6.75
N GLY A 114 3.94 -5.99 -5.85
CA GLY A 114 4.41 -7.17 -5.11
C GLY A 114 3.31 -7.82 -4.26
N PHE A 115 2.51 -7.03 -3.54
CA PHE A 115 1.35 -7.53 -2.80
C PHE A 115 0.28 -8.10 -3.73
N ARG A 116 -0.03 -7.42 -4.83
CA ARG A 116 -1.03 -7.89 -5.79
C ARG A 116 -0.64 -9.24 -6.36
N GLU A 117 0.59 -9.40 -6.80
CA GLU A 117 1.10 -10.67 -7.33
C GLU A 117 1.11 -11.78 -6.27
N TYR A 118 1.49 -11.44 -5.03
CA TYR A 118 1.41 -12.38 -3.91
C TYR A 118 -0.02 -12.89 -3.71
N ILE A 119 -1.00 -12.00 -3.70
CA ILE A 119 -2.41 -12.33 -3.51
C ILE A 119 -2.92 -13.22 -4.64
N VAL A 120 -2.55 -12.94 -5.89
CA VAL A 120 -2.88 -13.77 -7.05
C VAL A 120 -2.36 -15.19 -6.86
N ASN A 121 -1.07 -15.34 -6.60
CA ASN A 121 -0.40 -16.62 -6.42
C ASN A 121 -0.98 -17.41 -5.23
N TYR A 122 -1.22 -16.73 -4.11
CA TYR A 122 -1.79 -17.34 -2.92
C TYR A 122 -3.20 -17.90 -3.19
N ASN A 123 -4.08 -17.11 -3.81
CA ASN A 123 -5.45 -17.56 -4.10
C ASN A 123 -5.46 -18.71 -5.12
N GLN A 124 -4.60 -18.69 -6.14
CA GLN A 124 -4.44 -19.82 -7.07
C GLN A 124 -3.96 -21.08 -6.34
N THR A 125 -2.98 -20.94 -5.45
CA THR A 125 -2.42 -22.05 -4.68
C THR A 125 -3.47 -22.66 -3.76
N ILE A 126 -4.29 -21.83 -3.07
CA ILE A 126 -5.35 -22.35 -2.20
C ILE A 126 -6.38 -23.15 -2.99
N VAL A 127 -6.89 -22.62 -4.11
CA VAL A 127 -7.88 -23.36 -4.92
C VAL A 127 -7.28 -24.66 -5.45
N THR A 128 -6.03 -24.63 -5.90
CA THR A 128 -5.31 -25.82 -6.37
C THR A 128 -5.12 -26.85 -5.25
N ASN A 129 -4.72 -26.41 -4.06
CA ASN A 129 -4.56 -27.28 -2.89
C ASN A 129 -5.90 -27.87 -2.43
N LEU A 130 -6.97 -27.07 -2.42
CA LEU A 130 -8.30 -27.56 -2.08
C LEU A 130 -8.75 -28.64 -3.08
N TYR A 131 -8.49 -28.43 -4.36
CA TYR A 131 -8.76 -29.44 -5.38
C TYR A 131 -7.92 -30.71 -5.18
N ASN A 132 -6.60 -30.58 -5.09
CA ASN A 132 -5.70 -31.72 -5.03
C ASN A 132 -5.80 -32.50 -3.71
N ASN A 133 -5.81 -31.79 -2.58
CA ASN A 133 -5.65 -32.40 -1.25
C ASN A 133 -6.98 -32.69 -0.55
N VAL A 134 -8.08 -32.04 -0.98
CA VAL A 134 -9.39 -32.24 -0.37
C VAL A 134 -10.34 -32.94 -1.36
N TYR A 135 -10.56 -32.34 -2.54
CA TYR A 135 -11.52 -32.86 -3.51
C TYR A 135 -11.08 -34.20 -4.10
N LEU A 136 -9.86 -34.30 -4.62
CA LEU A 136 -9.34 -35.57 -5.17
C LEU A 136 -9.17 -36.64 -4.08
N GLN A 137 -8.77 -36.24 -2.86
CA GLN A 137 -8.67 -37.19 -1.75
C GLN A 137 -10.04 -37.73 -1.36
N PHE A 138 -11.08 -36.89 -1.35
CA PHE A 138 -12.46 -37.33 -1.12
C PHE A 138 -12.91 -38.41 -2.10
N PHE A 139 -12.52 -38.30 -3.39
CA PHE A 139 -12.82 -39.36 -4.38
C PHE A 139 -12.11 -40.66 -4.07
N LYS A 140 -10.85 -40.61 -3.61
CA LYS A 140 -10.09 -41.81 -3.21
C LYS A 140 -10.72 -42.49 -2.00
N ASP A 141 -11.06 -41.69 -0.97
CA ASP A 141 -11.64 -42.17 0.27
C ASP A 141 -13.04 -42.79 0.08
N ASN A 142 -13.79 -42.35 -0.93
CA ASN A 142 -15.14 -42.80 -1.24
C ASN A 142 -15.23 -43.59 -2.54
N ALA A 143 -14.09 -44.11 -3.04
CA ALA A 143 -14.00 -44.77 -4.36
C ALA A 143 -14.96 -45.95 -4.51
N GLU A 144 -15.10 -46.79 -3.47
CA GLU A 144 -15.96 -47.95 -3.47
C GLU A 144 -17.46 -47.55 -3.57
N ALA A 145 -17.90 -46.60 -2.75
CA ALA A 145 -19.26 -46.09 -2.75
C ALA A 145 -19.65 -45.48 -4.11
N ILE A 146 -18.72 -44.68 -4.68
CA ILE A 146 -18.91 -44.07 -6.00
C ILE A 146 -18.93 -45.13 -7.10
N SER A 147 -18.07 -46.13 -7.03
CA SER A 147 -17.98 -47.22 -8.01
C SER A 147 -19.33 -48.00 -8.02
N GLN A 148 -19.86 -48.34 -6.84
CA GLN A 148 -21.09 -49.06 -6.68
C GLN A 148 -22.29 -48.23 -7.17
N ALA A 149 -22.37 -46.97 -6.78
CA ALA A 149 -23.50 -46.11 -7.14
C ALA A 149 -23.51 -45.71 -8.64
N CYS A 150 -22.38 -45.60 -9.27
CA CYS A 150 -22.23 -45.06 -10.64
C CYS A 150 -21.89 -46.11 -11.69
N GLY A 151 -21.49 -47.33 -11.29
CA GLY A 151 -21.09 -48.40 -12.20
C GLY A 151 -19.76 -48.10 -12.91
N VAL A 152 -18.84 -47.35 -12.28
CA VAL A 152 -17.53 -46.95 -12.85
C VAL A 152 -16.41 -47.42 -11.96
N GLN A 153 -15.29 -47.77 -12.54
CA GLN A 153 -14.08 -48.03 -11.77
C GLN A 153 -13.38 -46.71 -11.45
N VAL A 154 -13.34 -46.35 -10.18
CA VAL A 154 -12.74 -45.10 -9.71
C VAL A 154 -11.24 -45.25 -9.51
N MET A 155 -10.80 -46.32 -8.85
CA MET A 155 -9.43 -46.58 -8.48
C MET A 155 -8.87 -47.85 -9.12
N ASN A 156 -7.57 -47.81 -9.41
CA ASN A 156 -6.77 -48.98 -9.76
C ASN A 156 -5.54 -48.98 -8.84
N GLY A 157 -5.63 -49.73 -7.73
CA GLY A 157 -4.65 -49.61 -6.64
C GLY A 157 -4.75 -48.26 -5.94
N GLU A 158 -3.64 -47.54 -5.81
CA GLU A 158 -3.57 -46.24 -5.15
C GLU A 158 -3.83 -45.04 -6.09
N GLU A 159 -3.94 -45.31 -7.40
CA GLU A 159 -4.15 -44.28 -8.43
C GLU A 159 -5.55 -44.35 -9.00
N PHE A 160 -5.99 -43.26 -9.61
CA PHE A 160 -7.25 -43.24 -10.36
C PHE A 160 -7.14 -44.21 -11.57
N ALA A 161 -8.25 -44.88 -11.87
CA ALA A 161 -8.31 -45.77 -13.03
C ALA A 161 -8.00 -45.00 -14.33
N ALA A 162 -7.37 -45.65 -15.29
CA ALA A 162 -6.98 -45.04 -16.55
C ALA A 162 -8.20 -44.41 -17.25
N GLY A 163 -8.11 -43.15 -17.58
CA GLY A 163 -9.20 -42.39 -18.20
C GLY A 163 -10.32 -41.92 -17.25
N PHE A 164 -10.23 -42.25 -15.96
CA PHE A 164 -11.20 -41.72 -15.00
C PHE A 164 -10.97 -40.24 -14.73
N ILE A 165 -12.04 -39.45 -14.85
CA ILE A 165 -12.05 -38.03 -14.51
C ILE A 165 -12.93 -37.88 -13.28
N PRO A 166 -12.45 -37.32 -12.15
CA PRO A 166 -13.20 -37.13 -10.90
C PRO A 166 -14.26 -36.04 -11.06
N SER A 167 -15.36 -36.37 -11.77
CA SER A 167 -16.42 -35.43 -12.08
C SER A 167 -17.36 -35.26 -10.89
N TYR A 168 -17.73 -34.00 -10.59
CA TYR A 168 -18.73 -33.65 -9.57
C TYR A 168 -20.06 -34.41 -9.75
N ASN A 169 -20.41 -34.77 -10.99
CA ASN A 169 -21.59 -35.55 -11.27
C ASN A 169 -21.60 -36.93 -10.60
N TYR A 170 -20.45 -37.56 -10.40
CA TYR A 170 -20.37 -38.82 -9.66
C TYR A 170 -20.71 -38.64 -8.18
N ILE A 171 -20.29 -37.51 -7.57
CA ILE A 171 -20.66 -37.17 -6.20
C ILE A 171 -22.19 -36.98 -6.06
N VAL A 172 -22.82 -36.28 -7.03
CA VAL A 172 -24.24 -36.07 -7.05
C VAL A 172 -25.01 -37.43 -7.14
N ARG A 173 -24.56 -38.30 -8.06
CA ARG A 173 -25.20 -39.62 -8.27
C ARG A 173 -25.02 -40.57 -7.09
N SER A 174 -23.92 -40.49 -6.39
CA SER A 174 -23.62 -41.33 -5.21
C SER A 174 -24.27 -40.78 -3.93
N GLY A 175 -24.94 -39.63 -3.97
CA GLY A 175 -25.57 -39.01 -2.79
C GLY A 175 -24.58 -38.44 -1.78
N LEU A 176 -23.31 -38.21 -2.16
CA LEU A 176 -22.23 -37.80 -1.27
C LEU A 176 -22.02 -36.26 -1.23
N VAL A 177 -22.96 -35.48 -1.75
CA VAL A 177 -22.83 -34.01 -1.86
C VAL A 177 -22.62 -33.36 -0.50
N ASP A 178 -23.44 -33.70 0.50
CA ASP A 178 -23.34 -33.10 1.84
C ASP A 178 -22.03 -33.48 2.55
N SER A 179 -21.58 -34.72 2.35
CA SER A 179 -20.33 -35.20 2.89
C SER A 179 -19.13 -34.44 2.27
N LEU A 180 -19.13 -34.27 0.94
CA LEU A 180 -18.12 -33.44 0.25
C LEU A 180 -18.14 -31.99 0.72
N ASN A 181 -19.34 -31.37 0.81
CA ASN A 181 -19.49 -29.99 1.26
C ASN A 181 -18.89 -29.79 2.65
N ASN A 182 -19.18 -30.69 3.59
CA ASN A 182 -18.60 -30.62 4.94
C ASN A 182 -17.08 -30.78 4.93
N THR A 183 -16.56 -31.69 4.09
CA THR A 183 -15.12 -31.91 3.95
C THR A 183 -14.41 -30.68 3.37
N LEU A 184 -14.99 -30.03 2.36
CA LEU A 184 -14.46 -28.82 1.76
C LEU A 184 -14.46 -27.65 2.75
N VAL A 185 -15.56 -27.45 3.50
CA VAL A 185 -15.65 -26.38 4.53
C VAL A 185 -14.63 -26.61 5.64
N ASN A 186 -14.46 -27.83 6.12
CA ASN A 186 -13.49 -28.19 7.16
C ASN A 186 -12.03 -28.11 6.66
N GLY A 187 -11.80 -28.34 5.39
CA GLY A 187 -10.48 -28.27 4.74
C GLY A 187 -10.03 -26.85 4.40
N TYR A 188 -10.88 -25.84 4.61
CA TYR A 188 -10.58 -24.45 4.25
C TYR A 188 -10.68 -23.51 5.46
N ARG A 189 -9.68 -22.65 5.60
CA ARG A 189 -9.74 -21.51 6.53
C ARG A 189 -9.24 -20.26 5.82
N PRO A 190 -10.00 -19.14 5.88
CA PRO A 190 -9.51 -17.87 5.39
C PRO A 190 -8.35 -17.38 6.26
N GLU A 191 -7.45 -16.61 5.67
CA GLU A 191 -6.30 -16.02 6.37
C GLU A 191 -6.75 -14.73 7.10
N GLY A 192 -7.16 -14.86 8.36
CA GLY A 192 -7.66 -13.76 9.17
C GLY A 192 -6.59 -12.94 9.87
N TRP A 193 -6.91 -11.70 10.24
CA TRP A 193 -6.08 -10.85 11.07
C TRP A 193 -6.92 -9.85 11.87
N LEU A 194 -6.83 -9.90 13.19
CA LEU A 194 -7.64 -9.11 14.14
C LEU A 194 -9.15 -9.24 13.84
N TRP A 195 -9.78 -8.20 13.32
CA TRP A 195 -11.20 -8.18 12.94
C TRP A 195 -11.46 -8.51 11.46
N VAL A 196 -10.40 -8.66 10.66
CA VAL A 196 -10.52 -8.99 9.25
C VAL A 196 -10.54 -10.51 9.08
N GLU A 197 -11.57 -11.04 8.46
CA GLU A 197 -11.74 -12.48 8.24
C GLU A 197 -10.79 -13.04 7.20
N ASN A 198 -10.49 -12.26 6.14
CA ASN A 198 -9.56 -12.62 5.07
C ASN A 198 -8.74 -11.40 4.66
N VAL A 199 -7.44 -11.41 4.94
CA VAL A 199 -6.53 -10.29 4.64
C VAL A 199 -6.31 -10.05 3.15
N PHE A 200 -6.63 -11.02 2.30
CA PHE A 200 -6.54 -10.91 0.85
C PHE A 200 -7.74 -10.22 0.21
N MET A 201 -8.83 -10.06 0.96
CA MET A 201 -9.99 -9.26 0.59
C MET A 201 -9.94 -7.90 1.29
N SER A 202 -10.75 -6.93 0.83
CA SER A 202 -10.77 -5.59 1.44
C SER A 202 -11.41 -5.59 2.83
N ASP A 203 -10.90 -4.76 3.76
CA ASP A 203 -11.51 -4.51 5.08
C ASP A 203 -12.75 -3.62 4.93
N THR A 204 -13.80 -4.18 4.33
CA THR A 204 -15.07 -3.52 4.04
C THR A 204 -16.22 -4.52 4.16
N TRP A 205 -17.41 -4.12 3.68
CA TRP A 205 -18.54 -5.05 3.46
C TRP A 205 -18.30 -6.11 2.37
N ALA A 206 -17.06 -6.28 1.89
CA ALA A 206 -16.73 -7.28 0.90
C ALA A 206 -17.05 -8.71 1.39
N ASN A 207 -17.16 -9.63 0.46
CA ASN A 207 -17.24 -11.04 0.78
C ASN A 207 -15.90 -11.55 1.32
N VAL A 208 -15.96 -12.51 2.24
CA VAL A 208 -14.76 -13.14 2.81
C VAL A 208 -14.06 -14.01 1.76
N ILE A 209 -14.86 -14.73 0.97
CA ILE A 209 -14.38 -15.61 -0.11
C ILE A 209 -14.76 -14.99 -1.46
N PRO A 210 -13.83 -14.85 -2.41
CA PRO A 210 -14.13 -14.32 -3.72
C PRO A 210 -15.06 -15.25 -4.51
N SER A 211 -15.98 -14.67 -5.26
CA SER A 211 -16.74 -15.39 -6.29
C SER A 211 -15.82 -15.72 -7.49
N ALA A 212 -16.25 -16.59 -8.40
CA ALA A 212 -15.51 -16.88 -9.63
C ALA A 212 -15.23 -15.60 -10.44
N SER A 213 -16.21 -14.68 -10.46
CA SER A 213 -16.07 -13.39 -11.14
C SER A 213 -15.05 -12.46 -10.46
N ASP A 214 -15.02 -12.41 -9.11
CA ASP A 214 -14.05 -11.61 -8.37
C ASP A 214 -12.63 -12.20 -8.48
N PHE A 215 -12.55 -13.53 -8.52
CA PHE A 215 -11.29 -14.27 -8.64
C PHE A 215 -10.57 -13.94 -9.95
N THR A 216 -11.28 -13.91 -11.07
CA THR A 216 -10.70 -13.64 -12.39
C THR A 216 -10.68 -12.16 -12.78
N SER A 217 -11.43 -11.31 -12.07
CA SER A 217 -11.55 -9.89 -12.41
C SER A 217 -10.24 -9.14 -12.26
N THR A 218 -9.78 -8.52 -13.34
CA THR A 218 -8.66 -7.56 -13.33
C THR A 218 -9.07 -6.14 -12.97
N LYS A 219 -10.37 -5.90 -12.72
CA LYS A 219 -10.89 -4.59 -12.30
C LYS A 219 -10.45 -4.25 -10.88
N ILE A 220 -10.62 -2.99 -10.51
CA ILE A 220 -10.36 -2.52 -9.15
C ILE A 220 -11.20 -3.34 -8.16
N GLY A 221 -10.55 -3.92 -7.16
CA GLY A 221 -11.20 -4.78 -6.15
C GLY A 221 -11.26 -6.27 -6.52
N GLY A 222 -10.96 -6.65 -7.75
CA GLY A 222 -10.79 -8.04 -8.15
C GLY A 222 -9.39 -8.57 -7.87
N ILE A 223 -9.27 -9.90 -7.77
CA ILE A 223 -7.98 -10.58 -7.52
C ILE A 223 -7.13 -10.57 -8.80
N GLY A 224 -7.76 -10.86 -9.95
CA GLY A 224 -7.07 -10.95 -11.25
C GLY A 224 -6.25 -12.21 -11.41
N ALA A 225 -6.65 -13.29 -10.73
CA ALA A 225 -6.02 -14.59 -10.84
C ALA A 225 -6.53 -15.36 -12.07
N GLU A 226 -5.66 -16.12 -12.71
CA GLU A 226 -6.09 -17.08 -13.73
C GLU A 226 -6.78 -18.27 -13.04
N MET A 227 -7.87 -18.75 -13.65
CA MET A 227 -8.58 -19.91 -13.12
C MET A 227 -7.68 -21.16 -13.23
N PRO A 228 -7.42 -21.86 -12.12
CA PRO A 228 -6.62 -23.09 -12.18
C PRO A 228 -7.36 -24.17 -12.97
N THR A 229 -6.62 -25.11 -13.56
CA THR A 229 -7.20 -26.24 -14.27
C THR A 229 -7.77 -27.23 -13.27
N LEU A 230 -9.10 -27.31 -13.22
CA LEU A 230 -9.87 -28.21 -12.35
C LEU A 230 -10.56 -29.24 -13.22
N LEU A 231 -10.05 -30.49 -13.20
CA LEU A 231 -10.63 -31.55 -14.01
C LEU A 231 -11.90 -32.11 -13.35
N GLY A 232 -13.00 -32.07 -14.08
CA GLY A 232 -14.27 -32.65 -13.66
C GLY A 232 -15.10 -31.84 -12.66
N VAL A 233 -14.60 -30.67 -12.22
CA VAL A 233 -15.31 -29.75 -11.29
C VAL A 233 -15.08 -28.30 -11.69
N SER A 234 -16.09 -27.46 -11.57
CA SER A 234 -15.93 -26.00 -11.75
C SER A 234 -15.51 -25.34 -10.43
N TYR A 235 -14.98 -24.09 -10.54
CA TYR A 235 -14.69 -23.27 -9.37
C TYR A 235 -15.92 -23.12 -8.47
N ASP A 236 -17.09 -22.84 -9.05
CA ASP A 236 -18.32 -22.66 -8.28
C ASP A 236 -18.75 -23.94 -7.56
N GLN A 237 -18.61 -25.11 -8.20
CA GLN A 237 -18.92 -26.39 -7.55
C GLN A 237 -17.96 -26.68 -6.39
N LEU A 238 -16.66 -26.35 -6.56
CA LEU A 238 -15.65 -26.57 -5.53
C LEU A 238 -15.81 -25.57 -4.37
N MET A 239 -16.07 -24.30 -4.67
CA MET A 239 -16.04 -23.21 -3.70
C MET A 239 -17.42 -22.86 -3.10
N SER A 240 -18.53 -23.23 -3.74
CA SER A 240 -19.89 -22.90 -3.23
C SER A 240 -20.13 -23.27 -1.77
N PRO A 241 -19.74 -24.44 -1.26
CA PRO A 241 -19.94 -24.79 0.15
C PRO A 241 -19.21 -23.83 1.07
N ILE A 242 -17.98 -23.45 0.72
CA ILE A 242 -17.14 -22.52 1.46
C ILE A 242 -17.73 -21.11 1.38
N ILE A 243 -18.11 -20.66 0.19
CA ILE A 243 -18.78 -19.36 -0.04
C ILE A 243 -20.04 -19.25 0.81
N ASN A 244 -20.89 -20.27 0.81
CA ASN A 244 -22.13 -20.28 1.59
C ASN A 244 -21.87 -20.28 3.10
N ASN A 245 -20.77 -20.86 3.55
CA ASN A 245 -20.39 -20.88 4.95
C ASN A 245 -19.84 -19.54 5.45
N TYR A 246 -19.01 -18.87 4.66
CA TYR A 246 -18.29 -17.66 5.08
C TYR A 246 -18.93 -16.35 4.62
N ASN A 247 -19.50 -16.32 3.41
CA ASN A 247 -20.01 -15.06 2.85
C ASN A 247 -21.39 -14.71 3.39
N LYS A 248 -21.70 -13.41 3.35
CA LYS A 248 -23.03 -12.89 3.70
C LYS A 248 -24.08 -13.30 2.68
N THR A 249 -25.27 -13.62 3.17
CA THR A 249 -26.44 -13.90 2.32
C THR A 249 -27.15 -12.62 1.89
N ASN A 250 -27.05 -11.55 2.70
CA ASN A 250 -27.58 -10.23 2.39
C ASN A 250 -26.67 -9.14 2.98
N PHE A 251 -26.85 -7.89 2.54
CA PHE A 251 -26.02 -6.75 2.97
C PHE A 251 -26.05 -6.52 4.50
N TRP A 252 -27.16 -6.72 5.14
CA TRP A 252 -27.34 -6.45 6.57
C TRP A 252 -26.75 -7.54 7.49
N ASN A 253 -26.23 -8.62 6.91
CA ASN A 253 -25.51 -9.63 7.69
C ASN A 253 -24.06 -9.16 7.98
N ILE A 254 -23.95 -8.18 8.87
CA ILE A 254 -22.70 -7.51 9.23
C ILE A 254 -21.67 -8.49 9.80
N GLY A 255 -22.11 -9.51 10.54
CA GLY A 255 -21.23 -10.54 11.10
C GLY A 255 -20.52 -11.42 10.07
N ARG A 256 -20.86 -11.29 8.79
CA ARG A 256 -20.22 -11.97 7.66
C ARG A 256 -19.59 -11.00 6.65
N TRP A 257 -19.35 -9.76 7.03
CA TRP A 257 -18.49 -8.86 6.27
C TRP A 257 -17.04 -9.28 6.47
N ASN A 258 -16.21 -9.06 5.45
CA ASN A 258 -14.78 -9.31 5.58
C ASN A 258 -14.11 -8.37 6.59
N GLY A 259 -14.66 -7.19 6.79
CA GLY A 259 -14.17 -6.22 7.75
C GLY A 259 -15.12 -5.05 7.98
N TYR A 260 -14.69 -4.06 8.77
CA TYR A 260 -15.52 -2.96 9.28
C TYR A 260 -15.00 -1.58 8.89
N PHE A 261 -14.20 -1.44 7.83
CA PHE A 261 -13.56 -0.19 7.38
C PHE A 261 -12.55 0.40 8.36
N ILE A 262 -12.15 -0.32 9.39
CA ILE A 262 -11.27 0.20 10.42
C ILE A 262 -9.88 0.50 9.84
N LEU A 263 -9.30 -0.45 9.08
CA LEU A 263 -7.98 -0.25 8.46
C LEU A 263 -7.96 0.90 7.44
N PRO A 264 -8.90 1.00 6.50
CA PRO A 264 -8.99 2.15 5.60
C PRO A 264 -9.11 3.48 6.33
N ILE A 265 -9.99 3.56 7.35
CA ILE A 265 -10.17 4.79 8.15
C ILE A 265 -8.88 5.16 8.89
N LEU A 266 -8.24 4.20 9.56
CA LEU A 266 -6.96 4.42 10.24
C LEU A 266 -5.86 4.83 9.24
N SER A 267 -5.83 4.21 8.07
CA SER A 267 -4.87 4.54 7.00
C SER A 267 -5.04 5.96 6.50
N ILE A 268 -6.27 6.38 6.25
CA ILE A 268 -6.59 7.75 5.82
C ILE A 268 -6.24 8.75 6.93
N ALA A 269 -6.67 8.49 8.17
CA ALA A 269 -6.41 9.37 9.30
C ALA A 269 -4.90 9.55 9.56
N THR A 270 -4.14 8.44 9.60
CA THR A 270 -2.68 8.50 9.79
C THR A 270 -1.97 9.16 8.63
N SER A 271 -2.45 9.01 7.40
CA SER A 271 -1.91 9.70 6.23
C SER A 271 -2.11 11.21 6.31
N PHE A 272 -3.29 11.68 6.71
CA PHE A 272 -3.53 13.10 6.95
C PHE A 272 -2.65 13.64 8.08
N ILE A 273 -2.57 12.94 9.21
CA ILE A 273 -1.71 13.34 10.34
C ILE A 273 -0.25 13.44 9.88
N SER A 274 0.24 12.43 9.15
CA SER A 274 1.60 12.40 8.61
C SER A 274 1.88 13.60 7.70
N THR A 275 1.00 13.85 6.75
CA THR A 275 1.14 14.93 5.77
C THR A 275 1.06 16.30 6.44
N PHE A 276 0.11 16.49 7.36
CA PHE A 276 -0.04 17.74 8.10
C PHE A 276 1.17 18.04 8.99
N LEU A 277 1.67 17.04 9.72
CA LEU A 277 2.87 17.17 10.53
C LEU A 277 4.10 17.50 9.66
N GLN A 278 4.28 16.82 8.53
CA GLN A 278 5.39 17.10 7.62
C GLN A 278 5.34 18.54 7.10
N GLN A 279 4.17 19.05 6.71
CA GLN A 279 4.02 20.43 6.25
C GLN A 279 4.27 21.47 7.36
N LYS A 280 3.81 21.19 8.59
CA LYS A 280 4.08 22.07 9.73
C LYS A 280 5.57 22.09 10.09
N MET A 281 6.24 20.97 9.92
CA MET A 281 7.67 20.84 10.23
C MET A 281 8.57 21.40 9.13
N MET A 282 8.16 21.22 7.86
CA MET A 282 8.87 21.68 6.67
C MET A 282 7.91 22.40 5.72
N PRO A 283 7.46 23.62 6.07
CA PRO A 283 6.54 24.34 5.20
C PRO A 283 7.18 24.58 3.83
N MET A 284 6.44 24.25 2.78
CA MET A 284 6.87 24.52 1.41
C MET A 284 6.96 26.01 1.20
N GLN A 285 8.12 26.49 0.75
CA GLN A 285 8.33 27.90 0.46
C GLN A 285 7.59 28.29 -0.82
N VAL A 286 6.73 29.28 -0.70
CA VAL A 286 6.01 29.84 -1.85
C VAL A 286 6.83 31.02 -2.38
N THR A 287 7.47 30.83 -3.53
CA THR A 287 8.36 31.85 -4.15
C THR A 287 7.98 32.08 -5.60
N GLY A 288 8.36 33.25 -6.11
CA GLY A 288 8.06 33.63 -7.49
C GLY A 288 6.98 34.72 -7.64
N ASP A 289 6.54 34.92 -8.87
CA ASP A 289 5.43 35.84 -9.18
C ASP A 289 4.07 35.31 -8.65
N ALA A 290 3.03 36.15 -8.72
CA ALA A 290 1.71 35.79 -8.20
C ALA A 290 1.14 34.51 -8.86
N ALA A 291 1.45 34.25 -10.13
CA ALA A 291 1.01 33.04 -10.83
C ALA A 291 1.74 31.80 -10.36
N GLN A 292 3.05 31.86 -10.18
CA GLN A 292 3.86 30.78 -9.62
C GLN A 292 3.48 30.47 -8.17
N GLN A 293 3.28 31.49 -7.37
CA GLN A 293 2.79 31.33 -5.99
C GLN A 293 1.43 30.64 -5.95
N LYS A 294 0.50 31.02 -6.84
CA LYS A 294 -0.81 30.36 -6.95
C LYS A 294 -0.66 28.89 -7.31
N GLN A 295 0.18 28.58 -8.30
CA GLN A 295 0.45 27.19 -8.74
C GLN A 295 1.07 26.36 -7.60
N GLN A 296 2.05 26.89 -6.89
CA GLN A 296 2.67 26.21 -5.74
C GLN A 296 1.67 25.96 -4.61
N ARG A 297 0.80 26.93 -4.31
CA ARG A 297 -0.28 26.77 -3.31
C ARG A 297 -1.28 25.70 -3.72
N VAL A 298 -1.67 25.66 -5.00
CA VAL A 298 -2.55 24.60 -5.53
C VAL A 298 -1.89 23.23 -5.43
N MET A 299 -0.64 23.10 -5.85
CA MET A 299 0.13 21.85 -5.75
C MET A 299 0.23 21.41 -4.29
N ASN A 300 0.49 22.32 -3.37
CA ASN A 300 0.56 22.00 -1.94
C ASN A 300 -0.78 21.50 -1.38
N LYS A 301 -1.91 22.11 -1.81
CA LYS A 301 -3.24 21.62 -1.45
C LYS A 301 -3.52 20.22 -2.01
N ILE A 302 -3.14 19.96 -3.26
CA ILE A 302 -3.27 18.64 -3.88
C ILE A 302 -2.48 17.59 -3.07
N MET A 303 -1.23 17.89 -2.73
CA MET A 303 -0.40 16.98 -1.93
C MET A 303 -0.95 16.75 -0.53
N THR A 304 -1.55 17.79 0.08
CA THR A 304 -2.07 17.70 1.45
C THR A 304 -3.37 16.95 1.54
N TYR A 305 -4.28 17.20 0.62
CA TYR A 305 -5.67 16.72 0.73
C TYR A 305 -5.99 15.61 -0.27
N LEU A 306 -5.61 15.79 -1.55
CA LEU A 306 -6.00 14.85 -2.59
C LEU A 306 -5.20 13.55 -2.50
N MET A 307 -3.89 13.60 -2.28
CA MET A 307 -3.04 12.40 -2.22
C MET A 307 -3.43 11.42 -1.10
N PRO A 308 -3.65 11.86 0.17
CA PRO A 308 -4.15 10.97 1.20
C PRO A 308 -5.50 10.34 0.87
N LEU A 309 -6.40 11.08 0.21
CA LEU A 309 -7.70 10.55 -0.22
C LEU A 309 -7.56 9.52 -1.33
N VAL A 310 -6.72 9.78 -2.33
CA VAL A 310 -6.47 8.82 -3.43
C VAL A 310 -5.87 7.52 -2.89
N LEU A 311 -4.85 7.60 -2.04
CA LEU A 311 -4.24 6.41 -1.44
C LEU A 311 -5.19 5.70 -0.46
N GLY A 312 -6.03 6.46 0.25
CA GLY A 312 -7.10 5.93 1.09
C GLY A 312 -8.18 5.19 0.28
N PHE A 313 -8.53 5.71 -0.90
CA PHE A 313 -9.41 5.01 -1.83
C PHE A 313 -8.84 3.64 -2.24
N PHE A 314 -7.54 3.57 -2.51
CA PHE A 314 -6.87 2.29 -2.76
C PHE A 314 -6.95 1.36 -1.54
N ALA A 315 -6.80 1.87 -0.32
CA ALA A 315 -6.93 1.07 0.90
C ALA A 315 -8.35 0.51 1.12
N ILE A 316 -9.39 1.19 0.59
CA ILE A 316 -10.78 0.69 0.60
C ILE A 316 -11.00 -0.38 -0.47
N MET A 317 -10.45 -0.17 -1.67
CA MET A 317 -10.76 -0.99 -2.85
C MET A 317 -9.91 -2.26 -2.95
N TYR A 318 -8.69 -2.24 -2.39
CA TYR A 318 -7.78 -3.37 -2.44
C TYR A 318 -7.80 -4.17 -1.13
N SER A 319 -6.96 -5.18 -1.04
CA SER A 319 -6.90 -6.09 0.10
C SER A 319 -6.60 -5.39 1.44
N ALA A 320 -7.05 -6.00 2.54
CA ALA A 320 -6.71 -5.55 3.88
C ALA A 320 -5.19 -5.60 4.12
N ALA A 321 -4.48 -6.55 3.51
CA ALA A 321 -3.01 -6.59 3.55
C ALA A 321 -2.38 -5.29 3.05
N PHE A 322 -2.89 -4.73 1.95
CA PHE A 322 -2.43 -3.42 1.46
C PHE A 322 -2.78 -2.29 2.45
N ALA A 323 -3.97 -2.31 3.04
CA ALA A 323 -4.38 -1.32 4.03
C ALA A 323 -3.51 -1.38 5.30
N ILE A 324 -3.14 -2.59 5.78
CA ILE A 324 -2.19 -2.80 6.88
C ILE A 324 -0.82 -2.18 6.52
N TYR A 325 -0.27 -2.51 5.35
CA TYR A 325 0.99 -1.93 4.88
C TYR A 325 0.94 -0.40 4.88
N TYR A 326 -0.11 0.18 4.30
CA TYR A 326 -0.24 1.62 4.17
C TYR A 326 -0.38 2.31 5.54
N PHE A 327 -1.17 1.74 6.45
CA PHE A 327 -1.32 2.22 7.82
C PHE A 327 0.01 2.21 8.57
N VAL A 328 0.69 1.05 8.62
CA VAL A 328 1.97 0.88 9.33
C VAL A 328 3.04 1.79 8.74
N SER A 329 3.11 1.91 7.40
CA SER A 329 4.02 2.79 6.70
C SER A 329 3.84 4.26 7.07
N ASN A 330 2.58 4.74 7.15
CA ASN A 330 2.28 6.11 7.56
C ASN A 330 2.65 6.35 9.03
N LEU A 331 2.38 5.40 9.90
CA LEU A 331 2.73 5.47 11.31
C LEU A 331 4.25 5.59 11.50
N MET A 332 5.02 4.73 10.83
CA MET A 332 6.49 4.76 10.84
C MET A 332 7.05 6.08 10.27
N THR A 333 6.50 6.56 9.16
CA THR A 333 6.91 7.83 8.56
C THR A 333 6.64 9.01 9.50
N THR A 334 5.50 9.00 10.17
CA THR A 334 5.15 10.03 11.16
C THR A 334 6.11 10.00 12.34
N THR A 335 6.34 8.84 12.91
CA THR A 335 7.26 8.64 14.04
C THR A 335 8.68 9.09 13.69
N THR A 336 9.22 8.64 12.56
CA THR A 336 10.57 9.05 12.12
C THR A 336 10.66 10.55 11.85
N SER A 337 9.58 11.18 11.36
CA SER A 337 9.54 12.64 11.14
C SER A 337 9.54 13.42 12.45
N ILE A 338 8.80 12.95 13.46
CA ILE A 338 8.80 13.55 14.80
C ILE A 338 10.18 13.45 15.42
N ILE A 339 10.78 12.25 15.43
CA ILE A 339 12.12 12.01 15.98
C ILE A 339 13.15 12.91 15.31
N PHE A 340 13.16 12.94 13.97
CA PHE A 340 14.05 13.80 13.20
C PHE A 340 13.94 15.27 13.60
N ASN A 341 12.71 15.79 13.76
CA ASN A 341 12.50 17.17 14.17
C ASN A 341 12.98 17.47 15.58
N VAL A 342 12.74 16.58 16.53
CA VAL A 342 13.22 16.75 17.90
C VAL A 342 14.75 16.84 17.92
N ILE A 343 15.42 15.92 17.25
CA ILE A 343 16.89 15.90 17.15
C ILE A 343 17.40 17.19 16.51
N MET A 344 16.81 17.63 15.40
CA MET A 344 17.28 18.81 14.70
C MET A 344 17.03 20.11 15.46
N ARG A 345 15.89 20.23 16.16
CA ARG A 345 15.62 21.40 17.02
C ARG A 345 16.61 21.48 18.18
N SER A 346 16.98 20.35 18.78
CA SER A 346 17.99 20.29 19.85
C SER A 346 19.37 20.71 19.33
N ALA A 347 19.75 20.26 18.13
CA ALA A 347 21.01 20.64 17.49
C ALA A 347 21.05 22.15 17.16
N ASP A 348 19.94 22.75 16.71
CA ASP A 348 19.88 24.19 16.44
C ASP A 348 19.98 25.04 17.70
N LYS A 349 19.29 24.64 18.78
CA LYS A 349 19.40 25.32 20.07
C LYS A 349 20.85 25.32 20.59
N LYS A 350 21.54 24.17 20.44
CA LYS A 350 22.95 24.05 20.85
C LYS A 350 23.84 25.02 20.06
N LYS A 351 23.65 25.09 18.73
CA LYS A 351 24.40 26.03 17.89
C LYS A 351 24.15 27.50 18.23
N GLN A 352 22.90 27.88 18.54
CA GLN A 352 22.55 29.24 18.95
C GLN A 352 23.19 29.62 20.28
N ASN A 353 23.24 28.69 21.24
CA ASN A 353 23.91 28.94 22.52
C ASN A 353 25.45 29.06 22.38
N GLU A 354 26.05 28.33 21.44
CA GLU A 354 27.51 28.40 21.16
C GLU A 354 27.89 29.69 20.41
N GLN A 355 26.98 30.30 19.63
CA GLN A 355 27.30 31.53 18.86
C GLN A 355 27.14 32.84 19.66
N GLY A 356 26.65 32.79 20.90
CA GLY A 356 26.44 33.97 21.76
C GLY A 356 25.36 34.92 21.22
N PRO A 357 24.95 35.95 21.98
CA PRO A 357 24.01 36.94 21.48
C PRO A 357 24.67 37.75 20.37
N ILE A 358 24.06 37.82 19.19
CA ILE A 358 24.48 38.71 18.09
C ILE A 358 24.33 40.12 18.59
N ILE A 359 25.47 40.75 18.94
CA ILE A 359 25.51 42.18 19.23
C ILE A 359 25.27 42.90 17.91
N ILE A 360 24.05 43.32 17.67
CA ILE A 360 23.71 44.22 16.57
C ILE A 360 24.40 45.57 16.91
N GLN A 361 25.57 45.80 16.37
CA GLN A 361 26.19 47.14 16.40
C GLN A 361 25.23 48.06 15.64
N GLN A 362 24.58 48.95 16.37
CA GLN A 362 23.85 50.05 15.76
C GLN A 362 24.81 50.83 14.86
N PRO A 363 24.41 51.19 13.62
CA PRO A 363 25.24 52.05 12.77
C PRO A 363 25.49 53.38 13.50
N ALA A 364 26.75 53.73 13.67
CA ALA A 364 27.15 54.99 14.29
C ALA A 364 26.47 56.14 13.57
N GLU A 365 25.69 56.93 14.32
CA GLU A 365 25.00 58.12 13.87
C GLU A 365 26.06 59.14 13.41
N LYS A 366 26.19 59.35 12.10
CA LYS A 366 27.07 60.39 11.55
C LYS A 366 26.49 61.74 12.00
N LYS A 367 27.07 62.33 13.03
CA LYS A 367 26.85 63.72 13.39
C LYS A 367 27.13 64.63 12.18
N ARG A 368 26.06 65.15 11.58
CA ARG A 368 26.14 66.26 10.60
C ARG A 368 26.76 67.46 11.30
N LYS A 369 28.02 67.77 10.97
CA LYS A 369 28.59 69.08 11.28
C LYS A 369 27.93 70.08 10.33
N ASN A 370 27.12 70.94 10.90
CA ASN A 370 26.70 72.20 10.25
C ASN A 370 27.92 73.11 10.13
N LYS A 371 28.23 73.50 8.91
CA LYS A 371 28.85 74.80 8.57
C LYS A 371 28.03 75.42 7.44
#